data_2652be3ed91c32422f771892cef358f4
#
_entry.id   2652be3ed91c32422f771892cef358f4
#
_cell.length_a   1.000
_cell.length_b   1.000
_cell.length_c   1.000
_cell.angle_alpha   90.00
_cell.angle_beta   90.00
_cell.angle_gamma   90.00
#
_symmetry.space_group_name_H-M   'P 1'
#
loop_
_entity.id
_entity.type
_entity.pdbx_description
1 polymer ?
#
loop_
_entity_poly.entity_id
_entity_poly.type
_entity_poly.pdbx_seq_one_letter_code
_entity_poly.pdbx_strand_id
1 'polypeptide(L)'
;DLGGEWADHIIFDEQDKSVIFIHSKYKQVANSASDLHEVVGQAIKNLGYMWFTNTLLETKQDKFSRTYNGPNVRSSVPRCRKGNINELMQFIIQLQKDPHLIRKCVICCTFLSKSQLEVEFEKIKNGNKVGAQIPQIFWIISSFVHAAKEINIIPEIYCVA
;
A
#
# COMPACT_ATOMS: atom_id res chain seq x y z
N ASP A 1 -8.15 -9.54 -1.13
CA ASP A 1 -7.81 -10.38 0.02
C ASP A 1 -7.36 -11.76 -0.46
N LEU A 2 -6.12 -12.11 -0.18
CA LEU A 2 -5.53 -13.40 -0.56
C LEU A 2 -5.58 -14.42 0.61
N GLY A 3 -6.33 -14.11 1.68
CA GLY A 3 -6.28 -14.92 2.92
C GLY A 3 -4.87 -14.88 3.52
N GLY A 4 -4.61 -13.95 4.44
CA GLY A 4 -3.26 -13.48 4.76
C GLY A 4 -2.87 -12.41 3.74
N GLU A 5 -3.59 -11.31 3.78
CA GLU A 5 -3.50 -10.18 2.85
C GLU A 5 -2.12 -9.54 2.90
N TRP A 6 -1.47 -9.44 1.71
CA TRP A 6 -0.25 -8.66 1.59
C TRP A 6 -0.55 -7.20 1.26
N ALA A 7 -1.48 -6.99 0.33
CA ALA A 7 -1.98 -5.68 -0.10
C ALA A 7 -3.28 -5.87 -0.91
N ASP A 8 -4.03 -4.79 -1.13
CA ASP A 8 -5.19 -4.81 -2.02
C ASP A 8 -4.77 -5.05 -3.48
N HIS A 9 -3.68 -4.41 -3.90
CA HIS A 9 -3.05 -4.63 -5.20
C HIS A 9 -1.54 -4.78 -5.04
N ILE A 10 -0.95 -5.65 -5.87
CA ILE A 10 0.49 -5.86 -5.94
C ILE A 10 0.91 -5.70 -7.39
N ILE A 11 1.96 -4.92 -7.62
CA ILE A 11 2.59 -4.75 -8.93
C ILE A 11 4.02 -5.25 -8.81
N PHE A 12 4.40 -6.11 -9.76
CA PHE A 12 5.77 -6.50 -10.03
C PHE A 12 6.12 -5.93 -11.40
N ASP A 13 7.05 -5.00 -11.45
CA ASP A 13 7.42 -4.31 -12.68
C ASP A 13 8.87 -4.62 -13.05
N GLU A 14 9.03 -5.19 -14.26
CA GLU A 14 10.34 -5.57 -14.80
C GLU A 14 11.12 -4.35 -15.31
N GLN A 15 10.42 -3.42 -15.93
CA GLN A 15 11.04 -2.25 -16.54
C GLN A 15 11.61 -1.33 -15.48
N ASP A 16 10.83 -1.03 -14.45
CA ASP A 16 11.24 -0.18 -13.34
C ASP A 16 11.92 -0.96 -12.21
N LYS A 17 12.08 -2.29 -12.37
CA LYS A 17 12.64 -3.18 -11.35
C LYS A 17 12.03 -2.90 -9.98
N SER A 18 10.71 -2.96 -9.90
CA SER A 18 10.00 -2.57 -8.69
C SER A 18 8.95 -3.57 -8.23
N VAL A 19 8.79 -3.62 -6.91
CA VAL A 19 7.65 -4.27 -6.23
C VAL A 19 6.85 -3.19 -5.51
N ILE A 20 5.56 -3.10 -5.82
CA ILE A 20 4.69 -2.07 -5.27
C ILE A 20 3.51 -2.74 -4.58
N PHE A 21 3.34 -2.48 -3.29
CA PHE A 21 2.15 -2.85 -2.52
C PHE A 21 1.25 -1.63 -2.41
N ILE A 22 -0.02 -1.77 -2.80
CA ILE A 22 -1.00 -0.70 -2.75
C ILE A 22 -2.11 -1.09 -1.78
N HIS A 23 -2.28 -0.28 -0.74
CA HIS A 23 -3.39 -0.34 0.20
C HIS A 23 -4.37 0.78 -0.11
N SER A 24 -5.64 0.42 -0.32
CA SER A 24 -6.64 1.35 -0.83
C SER A 24 -7.80 1.51 0.15
N LYS A 25 -8.24 2.74 0.38
CA LYS A 25 -9.44 3.00 1.16
C LYS A 25 -10.29 4.10 0.52
N TYR A 26 -11.50 3.73 0.15
CA TYR A 26 -12.48 4.66 -0.41
C TYR A 26 -13.44 5.16 0.69
N LYS A 27 -13.52 6.47 0.84
CA LYS A 27 -14.47 7.20 1.70
C LYS A 27 -14.70 8.60 1.13
N GLN A 28 -15.73 9.28 1.63
CA GLN A 28 -15.90 10.71 1.33
C GLN A 28 -14.78 11.54 1.93
N VAL A 29 -14.45 12.67 1.30
CA VAL A 29 -13.42 13.61 1.79
C VAL A 29 -13.82 14.16 3.15
N ALA A 30 -13.01 13.91 4.16
CA ALA A 30 -13.26 14.32 5.54
C ALA A 30 -11.97 14.56 6.36
N ASN A 31 -10.79 14.36 5.76
CA ASN A 31 -9.49 14.35 6.46
C ASN A 31 -9.55 13.55 7.77
N SER A 32 -10.04 12.31 7.68
CA SER A 32 -10.29 11.43 8.82
C SER A 32 -9.02 10.76 9.33
N ALA A 33 -8.62 11.06 10.56
CA ALA A 33 -7.50 10.40 11.23
C ALA A 33 -7.78 8.91 11.47
N SER A 34 -9.01 8.54 11.82
CA SER A 34 -9.39 7.14 12.08
C SER A 34 -9.30 6.28 10.82
N ASP A 35 -9.80 6.78 9.69
CA ASP A 35 -9.74 6.06 8.42
C ASP A 35 -8.28 5.93 7.93
N LEU A 36 -7.48 6.97 8.14
CA LEU A 36 -6.05 6.93 7.83
C LEU A 36 -5.33 5.91 8.71
N HIS A 37 -5.60 5.89 10.02
CA HIS A 37 -5.01 4.93 10.94
C HIS A 37 -5.30 3.48 10.54
N GLU A 38 -6.52 3.19 10.08
CA GLU A 38 -6.90 1.86 9.63
C GLU A 38 -6.09 1.41 8.41
N VAL A 39 -6.02 2.21 7.34
CA VAL A 39 -5.28 1.83 6.13
C VAL A 39 -3.77 1.82 6.36
N VAL A 40 -3.25 2.75 7.14
CA VAL A 40 -1.83 2.79 7.54
C VAL A 40 -1.48 1.57 8.41
N GLY A 41 -2.34 1.21 9.35
CA GLY A 41 -2.15 0.01 10.19
C GLY A 41 -2.09 -1.27 9.36
N GLN A 42 -2.92 -1.40 8.33
CA GLN A 42 -2.85 -2.51 7.37
C GLN A 42 -1.53 -2.49 6.59
N ALA A 43 -1.13 -1.32 6.08
CA ALA A 43 0.11 -1.17 5.33
C ALA A 43 1.33 -1.54 6.18
N ILE A 44 1.48 -0.96 7.37
CA ILE A 44 2.61 -1.23 8.28
C ILE A 44 2.69 -2.71 8.65
N LYS A 45 1.56 -3.33 9.01
CA LYS A 45 1.50 -4.77 9.31
C LYS A 45 2.05 -5.64 8.18
N ASN A 46 1.89 -5.20 6.94
CA ASN A 46 2.20 -5.96 5.75
C ASN A 46 3.55 -5.62 5.10
N LEU A 47 4.26 -4.59 5.60
CA LEU A 47 5.56 -4.18 5.04
C LEU A 47 6.57 -5.32 4.98
N GLY A 48 6.60 -6.18 6.00
CA GLY A 48 7.51 -7.33 6.05
C GLY A 48 7.30 -8.33 4.90
N TYR A 49 6.08 -8.40 4.35
CA TYR A 49 5.81 -9.27 3.20
C TYR A 49 6.41 -8.77 1.88
N MET A 50 6.94 -7.58 1.82
CA MET A 50 7.68 -7.09 0.65
C MET A 50 9.09 -7.70 0.54
N TRP A 51 9.55 -8.39 1.59
CA TRP A 51 10.78 -9.16 1.68
C TRP A 51 10.46 -10.66 1.69
N PHE A 52 9.63 -11.09 0.76
CA PHE A 52 9.13 -12.45 0.71
C PHE A 52 10.20 -13.47 0.32
N THR A 53 10.13 -14.65 0.94
CA THR A 53 10.94 -15.81 0.59
C THR A 53 10.25 -16.65 -0.51
N ASN A 54 11.00 -17.55 -1.14
CA ASN A 54 10.42 -18.50 -2.11
C ASN A 54 9.28 -19.31 -1.48
N THR A 55 9.45 -19.80 -0.25
CA THR A 55 8.42 -20.55 0.48
C THR A 55 7.13 -19.72 0.66
N LEU A 56 7.28 -18.42 0.97
CA LEU A 56 6.14 -17.53 1.12
C LEU A 56 5.42 -17.30 -0.21
N LEU A 57 6.17 -17.18 -1.31
CA LEU A 57 5.60 -17.08 -2.67
C LEU A 57 4.84 -18.35 -3.06
N GLU A 58 5.39 -19.53 -2.80
CA GLU A 58 4.74 -20.81 -3.09
C GLU A 58 3.38 -20.92 -2.42
N THR A 59 3.24 -20.44 -1.18
CA THR A 59 1.94 -20.40 -0.46
C THR A 59 0.91 -19.49 -1.14
N LYS A 60 1.34 -18.57 -2.01
CA LYS A 60 0.47 -17.63 -2.72
C LYS A 60 0.20 -18.01 -4.17
N GLN A 61 0.99 -18.92 -4.76
CA GLN A 61 0.89 -19.29 -6.16
C GLN A 61 -0.53 -19.69 -6.57
N ASP A 62 -1.13 -20.61 -5.83
CA ASP A 62 -2.51 -21.07 -6.07
C ASP A 62 -3.53 -19.93 -6.01
N LYS A 63 -3.30 -18.95 -5.15
CA LYS A 63 -4.20 -17.82 -4.97
C LYS A 63 -4.10 -16.83 -6.12
N PHE A 64 -2.91 -16.59 -6.65
CA PHE A 64 -2.71 -15.73 -7.81
C PHE A 64 -3.38 -16.27 -9.07
N SER A 65 -3.49 -17.59 -9.21
CA SER A 65 -4.15 -18.25 -10.37
C SER A 65 -5.68 -18.22 -10.32
N ARG A 66 -6.28 -17.89 -9.18
CA ARG A 66 -7.75 -17.90 -8.98
C ARG A 66 -8.38 -16.58 -9.42
N THR A 67 -9.72 -16.59 -9.46
CA THR A 67 -10.54 -15.38 -9.58
C THR A 67 -10.71 -14.69 -8.23
N TYR A 68 -11.06 -13.42 -8.26
CA TYR A 68 -11.41 -12.67 -7.05
C TYR A 68 -12.79 -13.10 -6.55
N ASN A 69 -12.85 -13.58 -5.31
CA ASN A 69 -14.09 -13.88 -4.62
C ASN A 69 -14.03 -13.27 -3.22
N GLY A 70 -14.87 -12.28 -2.98
CA GLY A 70 -15.08 -11.71 -1.66
C GLY A 70 -16.14 -12.48 -0.86
N PRO A 71 -16.35 -12.16 0.41
CA PRO A 71 -17.33 -12.85 1.28
C PRO A 71 -18.74 -12.89 0.69
N ASN A 72 -19.13 -11.85 -0.04
CA ASN A 72 -20.47 -11.69 -0.64
C ASN A 72 -20.42 -11.44 -2.15
N VAL A 73 -19.25 -11.60 -2.80
CA VAL A 73 -19.09 -11.32 -4.22
C VAL A 73 -18.36 -12.47 -4.88
N ARG A 74 -19.03 -13.11 -5.83
CA ARG A 74 -18.40 -14.03 -6.79
C ARG A 74 -18.13 -13.25 -8.08
N SER A 75 -16.90 -13.26 -8.53
CA SER A 75 -16.56 -12.59 -9.79
C SER A 75 -15.75 -13.49 -10.71
N SER A 76 -15.85 -13.24 -12.00
CA SER A 76 -14.99 -13.85 -13.02
C SER A 76 -13.65 -13.10 -13.18
N VAL A 77 -13.39 -12.11 -12.34
CA VAL A 77 -12.21 -11.27 -12.42
C VAL A 77 -10.98 -12.03 -11.97
N PRO A 78 -9.99 -12.27 -12.85
CA PRO A 78 -8.76 -12.97 -12.45
C PRO A 78 -7.95 -12.13 -11.46
N ARG A 79 -7.29 -12.77 -10.51
CA ARG A 79 -6.39 -12.07 -9.57
C ARG A 79 -5.14 -11.55 -10.26
N CYS A 80 -4.57 -12.32 -11.19
CA CYS A 80 -3.54 -11.82 -12.10
C CYS A 80 -4.22 -10.95 -13.17
N ARG A 81 -4.13 -9.65 -13.05
CA ARG A 81 -4.82 -8.67 -13.91
C ARG A 81 -4.01 -8.34 -15.17
N LYS A 82 -2.71 -8.47 -15.12
CA LYS A 82 -1.79 -8.18 -16.20
C LYS A 82 -0.59 -9.13 -16.11
N GLY A 83 -0.10 -9.60 -17.24
CA GLY A 83 1.00 -10.54 -17.34
C GLY A 83 0.57 -12.01 -17.44
N ASN A 84 1.54 -12.90 -17.49
CA ASN A 84 1.36 -14.34 -17.61
C ASN A 84 1.53 -15.01 -16.25
N ILE A 85 0.47 -15.65 -15.74
CA ILE A 85 0.50 -16.29 -14.43
C ILE A 85 1.51 -17.45 -14.35
N ASN A 86 1.75 -18.15 -15.45
CA ASN A 86 2.68 -19.29 -15.48
C ASN A 86 4.14 -18.85 -15.36
N GLU A 87 4.46 -17.64 -15.78
CA GLU A 87 5.80 -17.04 -15.71
C GLU A 87 6.00 -16.22 -14.44
N LEU A 88 4.89 -15.86 -13.76
CA LEU A 88 4.89 -14.93 -12.63
C LEU A 88 5.87 -15.34 -11.53
N MET A 89 5.89 -16.61 -11.15
CA MET A 89 6.73 -17.07 -10.04
C MET A 89 8.22 -16.97 -10.38
N GLN A 90 8.63 -17.39 -11.58
CA GLN A 90 10.01 -17.24 -12.02
C GLN A 90 10.41 -15.76 -12.13
N PHE A 91 9.53 -14.95 -12.68
CA PHE A 91 9.73 -13.51 -12.78
C PHE A 91 9.96 -12.86 -11.41
N ILE A 92 9.09 -13.14 -10.42
CA ILE A 92 9.24 -12.61 -9.06
C ILE A 92 10.55 -13.06 -8.42
N ILE A 93 10.94 -14.33 -8.58
CA ILE A 93 12.20 -14.87 -8.04
C ILE A 93 13.41 -14.17 -8.68
N GLN A 94 13.37 -13.90 -9.98
CA GLN A 94 14.46 -13.18 -10.66
C GLN A 94 14.50 -11.71 -10.21
N LEU A 95 13.35 -11.07 -10.13
CA LEU A 95 13.25 -9.67 -9.68
C LEU A 95 13.82 -9.48 -8.27
N GLN A 96 13.59 -10.44 -7.37
CA GLN A 96 14.16 -10.38 -6.01
C GLN A 96 15.68 -10.42 -5.94
N LYS A 97 16.32 -11.02 -6.93
CA LYS A 97 17.79 -11.13 -7.01
C LYS A 97 18.43 -9.86 -7.55
N ASP A 98 17.63 -8.95 -8.12
CA ASP A 98 18.17 -7.70 -8.65
C ASP A 98 18.60 -6.78 -7.49
N PRO A 99 19.89 -6.38 -7.43
CA PRO A 99 20.39 -5.50 -6.38
C PRO A 99 19.80 -4.09 -6.46
N HIS A 100 19.20 -3.71 -7.60
CA HIS A 100 18.55 -2.42 -7.81
C HIS A 100 17.03 -2.47 -7.60
N LEU A 101 16.52 -3.57 -7.04
CA LEU A 101 15.09 -3.72 -6.79
C LEU A 101 14.56 -2.64 -5.86
N ILE A 102 13.63 -1.86 -6.38
CA ILE A 102 12.91 -0.81 -5.63
C ILE A 102 11.64 -1.41 -5.01
N ARG A 103 11.43 -1.15 -3.73
CA ARG A 103 10.19 -1.51 -3.03
C ARG A 103 9.42 -0.27 -2.66
N LYS A 104 8.14 -0.23 -3.02
CA LYS A 104 7.24 0.90 -2.73
C LYS A 104 5.99 0.42 -2.01
N CYS A 105 5.65 1.07 -0.91
CA CYS A 105 4.36 0.88 -0.25
C CYS A 105 3.51 2.12 -0.46
N VAL A 106 2.37 1.95 -1.11
CA VAL A 106 1.49 3.03 -1.54
C VAL A 106 0.19 2.95 -0.74
N ILE A 107 -0.22 4.06 -0.16
CA ILE A 107 -1.57 4.26 0.34
C ILE A 107 -2.33 5.07 -0.70
N CYS A 108 -3.48 4.54 -1.17
CA CYS A 108 -4.37 5.21 -2.09
C CYS A 108 -5.70 5.48 -1.38
N CYS A 109 -6.03 6.74 -1.14
CA CYS A 109 -7.23 7.09 -0.40
C CYS A 109 -7.95 8.31 -0.98
N THR A 110 -9.30 8.32 -0.84
CA THR A 110 -10.14 9.42 -1.35
C THR A 110 -10.63 10.35 -0.25
N PHE A 111 -10.37 10.04 1.01
CA PHE A 111 -10.88 10.81 2.15
C PHE A 111 -9.92 11.89 2.65
N LEU A 112 -8.67 11.90 2.21
CA LEU A 112 -7.72 12.98 2.46
C LEU A 112 -7.69 13.95 1.30
N SER A 113 -7.61 15.24 1.58
CA SER A 113 -7.32 16.29 0.60
C SER A 113 -5.94 16.87 0.86
N LYS A 114 -5.07 16.77 -0.12
CA LYS A 114 -3.70 17.29 -0.07
C LYS A 114 -3.70 18.80 0.18
N SER A 115 -4.46 19.53 -0.62
CA SER A 115 -4.51 21.01 -0.51
C SER A 115 -5.01 21.48 0.85
N GLN A 116 -6.02 20.79 1.43
CA GLN A 116 -6.49 21.14 2.78
C GLN A 116 -5.43 20.81 3.85
N LEU A 117 -4.75 19.68 3.75
CA LEU A 117 -3.69 19.30 4.70
C LEU A 117 -2.49 20.24 4.62
N GLU A 118 -2.12 20.72 3.43
CA GLU A 118 -1.05 21.72 3.26
C GLU A 118 -1.42 23.04 3.97
N VAL A 119 -2.66 23.50 3.86
CA VAL A 119 -3.15 24.69 4.59
C VAL A 119 -3.07 24.47 6.10
N GLU A 120 -3.52 23.32 6.60
CA GLU A 120 -3.46 23.01 8.03
C GLU A 120 -2.01 22.88 8.54
N PHE A 121 -1.11 22.34 7.73
CA PHE A 121 0.32 22.27 8.06
C PHE A 121 0.95 23.66 8.20
N GLU A 122 0.65 24.58 7.28
CA GLU A 122 1.11 25.97 7.40
C GLU A 122 0.56 26.68 8.64
N LYS A 123 -0.70 26.41 9.05
CA LYS A 123 -1.22 26.90 10.31
C LYS A 123 -0.41 26.43 11.51
N ILE A 124 -0.05 25.12 11.54
CA ILE A 124 0.78 24.58 12.62
C ILE A 124 2.15 25.26 12.65
N LYS A 125 2.81 25.42 11.52
CA LYS A 125 4.12 26.10 11.41
C LYS A 125 4.08 27.53 11.96
N ASN A 126 2.95 28.23 11.75
CA ASN A 126 2.76 29.60 12.21
C ASN A 126 2.20 29.68 13.64
N GLY A 127 2.13 28.56 14.37
CA GLY A 127 1.61 28.53 15.76
C GLY A 127 0.10 28.72 15.87
N ASN A 128 -0.65 28.62 14.80
CA ASN A 128 -2.09 28.78 14.80
C ASN A 128 -2.80 27.50 15.24
N LYS A 129 -4.00 27.67 15.79
CA LYS A 129 -4.85 26.55 16.22
C LYS A 129 -5.39 25.78 15.01
N VAL A 130 -5.33 24.46 15.09
CA VAL A 130 -5.91 23.51 14.12
C VAL A 130 -6.89 22.56 14.80
N GLY A 131 -7.70 21.84 14.01
CA GLY A 131 -8.59 20.80 14.53
C GLY A 131 -7.78 19.66 15.18
N ALA A 132 -8.34 19.03 16.23
CA ALA A 132 -7.66 18.01 17.02
C ALA A 132 -7.19 16.80 16.19
N GLN A 133 -7.88 16.44 15.11
CA GLN A 133 -7.50 15.34 14.23
C GLN A 133 -6.30 15.64 13.32
N ILE A 134 -5.99 16.92 13.06
CA ILE A 134 -4.92 17.31 12.13
C ILE A 134 -3.53 16.87 12.64
N PRO A 135 -3.14 17.15 13.90
CA PRO A 135 -1.89 16.61 14.44
C PRO A 135 -1.84 15.07 14.41
N GLN A 136 -2.99 14.39 14.64
CA GLN A 136 -3.07 12.93 14.56
C GLN A 136 -2.78 12.43 13.13
N ILE A 137 -3.35 13.08 12.11
CA ILE A 137 -3.08 12.73 10.70
C ILE A 137 -1.58 12.83 10.39
N PHE A 138 -0.94 13.95 10.75
CA PHE A 138 0.48 14.12 10.50
C PHE A 138 1.35 13.11 11.28
N TRP A 139 0.95 12.77 12.49
CA TRP A 139 1.61 11.73 13.27
C TRP A 139 1.50 10.35 12.63
N ILE A 140 0.31 9.98 12.13
CA ILE A 140 0.07 8.71 11.46
C ILE A 140 0.88 8.64 10.15
N ILE A 141 0.90 9.72 9.35
CA ILE A 141 1.72 9.82 8.14
C ILE A 141 3.21 9.64 8.48
N SER A 142 3.70 10.34 9.50
CA SER A 142 5.08 10.24 9.96
C SER A 142 5.44 8.82 10.39
N SER A 143 4.55 8.14 11.12
CA SER A 143 4.74 6.77 11.56
C SER A 143 4.84 5.79 10.37
N PHE A 144 3.99 5.96 9.35
CA PHE A 144 4.06 5.18 8.12
C PHE A 144 5.39 5.38 7.39
N VAL A 145 5.77 6.65 7.17
CA VAL A 145 7.02 7.01 6.50
C VAL A 145 8.23 6.44 7.24
N HIS A 146 8.24 6.55 8.57
CA HIS A 146 9.32 6.01 9.40
C HIS A 146 9.40 4.49 9.29
N ALA A 147 8.30 3.78 9.51
CA ALA A 147 8.26 2.32 9.44
C ALA A 147 8.69 1.77 8.07
N ALA A 148 8.28 2.40 6.97
CA ALA A 148 8.68 1.99 5.65
C ALA A 148 10.18 2.23 5.38
N LYS A 149 10.68 3.42 5.74
CA LYS A 149 12.09 3.78 5.53
C LYS A 149 13.05 2.95 6.37
N GLU A 150 12.64 2.52 7.56
CA GLU A 150 13.43 1.64 8.45
C GLU A 150 13.88 0.37 7.73
N ILE A 151 13.08 -0.14 6.82
CA ILE A 151 13.35 -1.36 6.04
C ILE A 151 13.55 -1.10 4.55
N ASN A 152 14.02 0.08 4.18
CA ASN A 152 14.32 0.48 2.79
C ASN A 152 13.15 0.35 1.81
N ILE A 153 11.94 0.70 2.27
CA ILE A 153 10.75 0.79 1.42
C ILE A 153 10.40 2.27 1.21
N ILE A 154 10.09 2.65 -0.02
CA ILE A 154 9.64 3.99 -0.37
C ILE A 154 8.15 4.12 -0.04
N PRO A 155 7.75 4.97 0.92
CA PRO A 155 6.35 5.24 1.20
C PRO A 155 5.80 6.30 0.27
N GLU A 156 4.60 6.08 -0.25
CA GLU A 156 3.86 7.05 -1.07
C GLU A 156 2.41 7.11 -0.59
N ILE A 157 1.79 8.29 -0.65
CA ILE A 157 0.37 8.49 -0.36
C ILE A 157 -0.26 9.25 -1.52
N TYR A 158 -1.22 8.61 -2.19
CA TYR A 158 -2.06 9.21 -3.21
C TYR A 158 -3.42 9.54 -2.60
N CYS A 159 -3.79 10.80 -2.66
CA CYS A 159 -5.05 11.32 -2.13
C CYS A 159 -5.65 12.35 -3.08
N VAL A 160 -6.81 12.89 -2.74
CA VAL A 160 -7.45 13.94 -3.53
C VAL A 160 -6.61 15.22 -3.50
N ALA A 161 -6.55 15.91 -4.62
CA ALA A 161 -5.82 17.16 -4.81
C ALA A 161 -6.34 18.30 -3.90
#